data_7e7eccab7a7368f2cd36f5c781c5472d
#
_entry.id   7e7eccab7a7368f2cd36f5c781c5472d
#
_cell.length_a   1.000
_cell.length_b   1.000
_cell.length_c   1.000
_cell.angle_alpha   90.00
_cell.angle_beta   90.00
_cell.angle_gamma   90.00
#
_symmetry.space_group_name_H-M   'P 1'
#
loop_
_entity.id
_entity.type
_entity.pdbx_description
1 polymer ?
#
loop_
_entity_poly.entity_id
_entity_poly.type
_entity_poly.pdbx_seq_one_letter_code
_entity_poly.pdbx_strand_id
1 'polypeptide(L)'
;MTRPVSYRKARRLAPMTTIIPATLSPRELAEEVRKLAVTPRDWMARVRLSAEGRWYERIHVDGQYEVWLISWLPGQATGFHDHGGSAGAFGVVFGALEEHQAGTPQRRHAVTAAPVSAGRIRSFGPEYIHDVRNTSEAVAVSVHAYSPPLAEMTRYDMIEGSLTRLDTEEAGQW
;
A
#
# COMPACT_ATOMS: atom_id res chain seq x y z
N MET A 1 70.81 10.56 -18.26
CA MET A 1 70.28 10.79 -16.94
C MET A 1 68.72 10.91 -17.03
N THR A 2 68.03 9.82 -16.80
CA THR A 2 66.56 9.71 -16.91
C THR A 2 65.97 9.84 -15.52
N ARG A 3 65.07 10.82 -15.31
CA ARG A 3 64.35 11.03 -14.06
C ARG A 3 63.22 9.98 -13.88
N PRO A 4 62.98 9.42 -12.68
CA PRO A 4 61.90 8.49 -12.47
C PRO A 4 60.56 9.24 -12.35
N VAL A 5 59.53 8.70 -13.02
CA VAL A 5 58.15 9.15 -12.98
C VAL A 5 57.53 8.63 -11.68
N SER A 6 57.11 9.54 -10.81
CA SER A 6 56.43 9.21 -9.55
C SER A 6 54.95 8.88 -9.82
N TYR A 7 54.57 7.61 -9.63
CA TYR A 7 53.16 7.18 -9.62
C TYR A 7 52.48 7.64 -8.34
N ARG A 8 51.54 8.58 -8.43
CA ARG A 8 50.63 8.91 -7.33
C ARG A 8 49.76 7.69 -7.07
N LYS A 9 49.85 7.13 -5.86
CA LYS A 9 48.91 6.12 -5.34
C LYS A 9 47.47 6.63 -5.42
N ALA A 10 46.64 5.92 -6.20
CA ALA A 10 45.20 6.19 -6.25
C ALA A 10 44.61 6.04 -4.85
N ARG A 11 43.92 7.10 -4.35
CA ARG A 11 43.11 7.02 -3.13
C ARG A 11 42.01 5.99 -3.34
N ARG A 12 41.99 4.94 -2.54
CA ARG A 12 40.84 4.03 -2.45
C ARG A 12 39.65 4.88 -1.93
N LEU A 13 38.62 5.00 -2.76
CA LEU A 13 37.33 5.49 -2.33
C LEU A 13 36.79 4.50 -1.30
N ALA A 14 36.38 5.00 -0.13
CA ALA A 14 35.68 4.21 0.87
C ALA A 14 34.36 3.69 0.27
N PRO A 15 33.93 2.46 0.61
CA PRO A 15 32.64 1.97 0.15
C PRO A 15 31.54 2.92 0.63
N MET A 16 30.72 3.41 -0.30
CA MET A 16 29.48 4.12 0.04
C MET A 16 28.58 3.14 0.76
N THR A 17 28.42 3.34 2.06
CA THR A 17 27.39 2.63 2.83
C THR A 17 26.04 3.12 2.33
N THR A 18 25.33 2.30 1.57
CA THR A 18 23.93 2.55 1.21
C THR A 18 23.14 2.51 2.51
N ILE A 19 22.71 3.64 3.00
CA ILE A 19 21.75 3.72 4.12
C ILE A 19 20.42 3.30 3.53
N ILE A 20 19.98 2.06 3.82
CA ILE A 20 18.62 1.63 3.54
C ILE A 20 17.74 2.40 4.55
N PRO A 21 16.77 3.21 4.10
CA PRO A 21 15.87 3.91 5.00
C PRO A 21 15.16 2.90 5.91
N ALA A 22 15.01 3.24 7.19
CA ALA A 22 14.23 2.40 8.10
C ALA A 22 12.77 2.36 7.63
N THR A 23 12.21 1.16 7.52
CA THR A 23 10.79 0.96 7.18
C THR A 23 9.90 1.29 8.38
N LEU A 24 8.70 1.79 8.13
CA LEU A 24 7.70 2.02 9.16
C LEU A 24 6.98 0.71 9.51
N SER A 25 6.74 0.50 10.80
CA SER A 25 5.90 -0.59 11.27
C SER A 25 4.42 -0.35 10.93
N PRO A 26 3.57 -1.40 10.94
CA PRO A 26 2.12 -1.25 10.76
C PRO A 26 1.47 -0.23 11.71
N ARG A 27 1.99 -0.13 12.95
CA ARG A 27 1.51 0.84 13.93
C ARG A 27 1.85 2.28 13.53
N GLU A 28 3.08 2.53 13.10
CA GLU A 28 3.51 3.85 12.62
C GLU A 28 2.74 4.28 11.37
N LEU A 29 2.50 3.35 10.44
CA LEU A 29 1.65 3.60 9.27
C LEU A 29 0.21 3.95 9.68
N ALA A 30 -0.36 3.25 10.67
CA ALA A 30 -1.69 3.60 11.20
C ALA A 30 -1.73 5.00 11.84
N GLU A 31 -0.63 5.49 12.43
CA GLU A 31 -0.55 6.87 12.93
C GLU A 31 -0.55 7.88 11.77
N GLU A 32 0.17 7.61 10.66
CA GLU A 32 0.16 8.49 9.48
C GLU A 32 -1.24 8.56 8.86
N VAL A 33 -1.92 7.40 8.69
CA VAL A 33 -3.31 7.36 8.23
C VAL A 33 -4.23 8.15 9.17
N ARG A 34 -4.05 8.04 10.48
CA ARG A 34 -4.86 8.76 11.47
C ARG A 34 -4.69 10.27 11.38
N LYS A 35 -3.45 10.76 11.20
CA LYS A 35 -3.18 12.19 11.00
C LYS A 35 -3.97 12.75 9.82
N LEU A 36 -3.98 12.04 8.70
CA LEU A 36 -4.73 12.44 7.50
C LEU A 36 -6.24 12.33 7.70
N ALA A 37 -6.72 11.29 8.40
CA ALA A 37 -8.16 11.11 8.65
C ALA A 37 -8.78 12.29 9.41
N VAL A 38 -8.02 12.96 10.27
CA VAL A 38 -8.52 14.10 11.06
C VAL A 38 -8.22 15.47 10.42
N THR A 39 -7.60 15.49 9.23
CA THR A 39 -7.28 16.73 8.48
C THR A 39 -7.88 16.76 7.07
N PRO A 40 -9.23 16.77 6.92
CA PRO A 40 -9.88 16.69 5.59
C PRO A 40 -9.44 17.78 4.62
N ARG A 41 -9.07 18.97 5.10
CA ARG A 41 -8.57 20.07 4.30
C ARG A 41 -7.35 19.72 3.44
N ASP A 42 -6.55 18.72 3.85
CA ASP A 42 -5.29 18.38 3.22
C ASP A 42 -5.50 17.45 2.00
N TRP A 43 -6.67 16.81 1.87
CA TRP A 43 -6.94 15.85 0.82
C TRP A 43 -8.32 15.99 0.14
N MET A 44 -9.34 16.54 0.80
CA MET A 44 -10.72 16.54 0.29
C MET A 44 -10.85 17.19 -1.09
N ALA A 45 -10.15 18.29 -1.34
CA ALA A 45 -10.19 18.98 -2.62
C ALA A 45 -9.55 18.19 -3.78
N ARG A 46 -8.78 17.14 -3.46
CA ARG A 46 -8.11 16.27 -4.44
C ARG A 46 -9.01 15.15 -4.91
N VAL A 47 -9.99 14.72 -4.09
CA VAL A 47 -10.87 13.58 -4.38
C VAL A 47 -11.59 13.77 -5.71
N ARG A 48 -11.54 12.74 -6.55
CA ARG A 48 -12.32 12.61 -7.78
C ARG A 48 -13.10 11.30 -7.72
N LEU A 49 -14.18 11.21 -8.49
CA LEU A 49 -14.97 9.98 -8.64
C LEU A 49 -14.85 9.53 -10.10
N SER A 50 -14.72 8.22 -10.32
CA SER A 50 -14.62 7.64 -11.65
C SER A 50 -15.56 6.41 -11.75
N ALA A 51 -16.35 6.37 -12.83
CA ALA A 51 -17.20 5.23 -13.13
C ALA A 51 -16.44 4.10 -13.86
N GLU A 52 -15.29 4.39 -14.45
CA GLU A 52 -14.48 3.41 -15.19
C GLU A 52 -13.70 2.47 -14.27
N GLY A 53 -13.46 2.91 -13.02
CA GLY A 53 -12.73 2.17 -11.99
C GLY A 53 -12.56 3.03 -10.76
N ARG A 54 -11.91 2.51 -9.74
CA ARG A 54 -11.56 3.29 -8.56
C ARG A 54 -10.62 4.43 -8.99
N TRP A 55 -10.91 5.65 -8.51
CA TRP A 55 -9.93 6.73 -8.62
C TRP A 55 -8.96 6.65 -7.45
N TYR A 56 -7.68 6.86 -7.71
CA TYR A 56 -6.64 6.92 -6.69
C TYR A 56 -5.57 7.95 -7.04
N GLU A 57 -4.98 8.53 -6.03
CA GLU A 57 -3.88 9.49 -6.15
C GLU A 57 -2.85 9.27 -5.05
N ARG A 58 -1.58 9.18 -5.41
CA ARG A 58 -0.48 9.15 -4.45
C ARG A 58 -0.23 10.57 -3.94
N ILE A 59 -0.51 10.80 -2.67
CA ILE A 59 -0.44 12.12 -2.03
C ILE A 59 0.85 12.36 -1.25
N HIS A 60 1.59 11.29 -0.96
CA HIS A 60 2.92 11.34 -0.36
C HIS A 60 3.77 10.16 -0.84
N VAL A 61 5.07 10.39 -1.02
CA VAL A 61 6.08 9.35 -1.19
C VAL A 61 7.45 9.87 -0.79
N ASP A 62 8.19 9.07 -0.05
CA ASP A 62 9.61 9.28 0.25
C ASP A 62 10.35 7.92 0.25
N GLY A 63 11.57 7.87 0.81
CA GLY A 63 12.35 6.63 0.87
C GLY A 63 11.87 5.63 1.91
N GLN A 64 10.91 5.97 2.77
CA GLN A 64 10.43 5.12 3.85
C GLN A 64 9.02 4.60 3.61
N TYR A 65 8.10 5.44 3.13
CA TYR A 65 6.70 5.08 2.92
C TYR A 65 6.04 5.91 1.84
N GLU A 66 4.86 5.50 1.43
CA GLU A 66 3.97 6.26 0.54
C GLU A 66 2.55 6.26 1.07
N VAL A 67 1.76 7.24 0.61
CA VAL A 67 0.34 7.38 0.96
C VAL A 67 -0.51 7.61 -0.27
N TRP A 68 -1.61 6.88 -0.34
CA TRP A 68 -2.61 6.94 -1.40
C TRP A 68 -3.96 7.37 -0.86
N LEU A 69 -4.64 8.21 -1.64
CA LEU A 69 -6.03 8.58 -1.46
C LEU A 69 -6.84 7.84 -2.51
N ILE A 70 -7.90 7.14 -2.10
CA ILE A 70 -8.73 6.32 -2.99
C ILE A 70 -10.19 6.66 -2.77
N SER A 71 -10.94 6.84 -3.86
CA SER A 71 -12.40 6.98 -3.83
C SER A 71 -13.07 5.76 -4.46
N TRP A 72 -14.27 5.47 -3.97
CA TRP A 72 -15.01 4.26 -4.26
C TRP A 72 -16.47 4.57 -4.57
N LEU A 73 -16.92 4.31 -5.78
CA LEU A 73 -18.34 4.24 -6.08
C LEU A 73 -18.93 2.90 -5.59
N PRO A 74 -20.27 2.83 -5.39
CA PRO A 74 -20.94 1.57 -5.08
C PRO A 74 -20.53 0.43 -6.03
N GLY A 75 -20.23 -0.74 -5.47
CA GLY A 75 -19.82 -1.93 -6.22
C GLY A 75 -18.33 -2.01 -6.61
N GLN A 76 -17.54 -0.96 -6.41
CA GLN A 76 -16.10 -1.01 -6.70
C GLN A 76 -15.35 -1.83 -5.64
N ALA A 77 -14.35 -2.59 -6.10
CA ALA A 77 -13.52 -3.48 -5.27
C ALA A 77 -12.08 -3.53 -5.75
N THR A 78 -11.16 -3.96 -4.86
CA THR A 78 -9.76 -4.21 -5.26
C THR A 78 -9.56 -5.58 -5.91
N GLY A 79 -10.36 -6.58 -5.58
CA GLY A 79 -9.99 -7.97 -5.68
C GLY A 79 -8.94 -8.36 -4.64
N PHE A 80 -8.75 -9.66 -4.41
CA PHE A 80 -7.72 -10.12 -3.48
C PHE A 80 -6.32 -9.80 -3.99
N HIS A 81 -5.50 -9.20 -3.13
CA HIS A 81 -4.13 -8.81 -3.46
C HIS A 81 -3.25 -8.79 -2.21
N ASP A 82 -1.93 -8.93 -2.42
CA ASP A 82 -0.89 -8.60 -1.46
C ASP A 82 -0.24 -7.25 -1.80
N HIS A 83 0.83 -6.91 -1.11
CA HIS A 83 1.49 -5.62 -1.21
C HIS A 83 3.00 -5.76 -1.50
N GLY A 84 3.41 -6.85 -2.16
CA GLY A 84 4.80 -7.07 -2.58
C GLY A 84 5.81 -7.02 -1.43
N GLY A 85 5.41 -7.47 -0.23
CA GLY A 85 6.27 -7.45 0.96
C GLY A 85 6.24 -6.15 1.75
N SER A 86 5.43 -5.16 1.36
CA SER A 86 5.22 -3.94 2.16
C SER A 86 4.24 -4.20 3.30
N ALA A 87 4.54 -3.67 4.48
CA ALA A 87 3.55 -3.48 5.53
C ALA A 87 2.62 -2.34 5.15
N GLY A 88 1.39 -2.35 5.69
CA GLY A 88 0.42 -1.31 5.34
C GLY A 88 -0.52 -0.94 6.46
N ALA A 89 -1.21 0.17 6.24
CA ALA A 89 -2.40 0.57 6.99
C ALA A 89 -3.37 1.29 6.06
N PHE A 90 -4.66 1.11 6.28
CA PHE A 90 -5.67 1.95 5.62
C PHE A 90 -6.76 2.37 6.60
N GLY A 91 -7.39 3.50 6.31
CA GLY A 91 -8.51 4.02 7.08
C GLY A 91 -9.58 4.62 6.17
N VAL A 92 -10.84 4.36 6.49
CA VAL A 92 -11.96 5.01 5.82
C VAL A 92 -12.13 6.40 6.43
N VAL A 93 -12.09 7.43 5.59
CA VAL A 93 -12.22 8.84 6.00
C VAL A 93 -13.61 9.42 5.68
N PHE A 94 -14.34 8.76 4.76
CA PHE A 94 -15.73 9.08 4.42
C PHE A 94 -16.46 7.82 3.97
N GLY A 95 -17.73 7.64 4.37
CA GLY A 95 -18.53 6.49 4.03
C GLY A 95 -18.15 5.22 4.79
N ALA A 96 -18.31 4.07 4.14
CA ALA A 96 -17.96 2.76 4.68
C ALA A 96 -17.47 1.84 3.57
N LEU A 97 -16.55 0.95 3.91
CA LEU A 97 -16.06 -0.14 3.07
C LEU A 97 -16.22 -1.47 3.81
N GLU A 98 -16.05 -2.56 3.11
CA GLU A 98 -15.96 -3.91 3.66
C GLU A 98 -14.61 -4.49 3.30
N GLU A 99 -13.90 -5.04 4.29
CA GLU A 99 -12.64 -5.73 4.08
C GLU A 99 -12.85 -7.24 4.15
N HIS A 100 -12.43 -7.93 3.10
CA HIS A 100 -12.38 -9.39 3.01
C HIS A 100 -10.93 -9.82 3.21
N GLN A 101 -10.60 -10.39 4.35
CA GLN A 101 -9.28 -10.91 4.65
C GLN A 101 -9.21 -12.38 4.27
N ALA A 102 -8.26 -12.75 3.42
CA ALA A 102 -7.88 -14.12 3.16
C ALA A 102 -6.73 -14.53 4.09
N GLY A 103 -6.68 -15.80 4.48
CA GLY A 103 -5.50 -16.37 5.12
C GLY A 103 -4.31 -16.44 4.15
N THR A 104 -3.13 -16.83 4.69
CA THR A 104 -1.97 -17.07 3.83
C THR A 104 -2.21 -18.24 2.87
N PRO A 105 -1.59 -18.26 1.66
CA PRO A 105 -1.80 -19.33 0.67
C PRO A 105 -1.55 -20.75 1.19
N GLN A 106 -0.73 -20.89 2.25
CA GLN A 106 -0.39 -22.17 2.88
C GLN A 106 -1.44 -22.70 3.86
N ARG A 107 -2.43 -21.86 4.22
CA ARG A 107 -3.50 -22.26 5.14
C ARG A 107 -4.85 -22.13 4.45
N ARG A 108 -5.62 -23.21 4.39
CA ARG A 108 -7.04 -23.13 4.04
C ARG A 108 -7.75 -22.31 5.12
N HIS A 109 -7.99 -21.05 4.84
CA HIS A 109 -8.71 -20.17 5.76
C HIS A 109 -10.02 -19.74 5.10
N ALA A 110 -11.06 -19.74 5.90
CA ALA A 110 -12.26 -19.05 5.53
C ALA A 110 -11.93 -17.55 5.33
N VAL A 111 -12.41 -16.98 4.24
CA VAL A 111 -12.40 -15.53 4.06
C VAL A 111 -13.26 -14.93 5.17
N THR A 112 -12.70 -13.99 5.92
CA THR A 112 -13.45 -13.22 6.91
C THR A 112 -13.78 -11.86 6.35
N ALA A 113 -15.05 -11.47 6.41
CA ALA A 113 -15.51 -10.14 6.01
C ALA A 113 -15.80 -9.29 7.25
N ALA A 114 -15.37 -8.04 7.23
CA ALA A 114 -15.60 -7.11 8.31
C ALA A 114 -15.84 -5.68 7.79
N PRO A 115 -16.85 -4.95 8.30
CA PRO A 115 -17.07 -3.57 7.93
C PRO A 115 -15.96 -2.66 8.46
N VAL A 116 -15.61 -1.65 7.65
CA VAL A 116 -14.66 -0.59 8.00
C VAL A 116 -15.36 0.74 7.75
N SER A 117 -15.95 1.30 8.78
CA SER A 117 -16.64 2.59 8.72
C SER A 117 -15.66 3.75 8.87
N ALA A 118 -16.09 4.96 8.51
CA ALA A 118 -15.32 6.19 8.68
C ALA A 118 -14.77 6.31 10.12
N GLY A 119 -13.48 6.67 10.22
CA GLY A 119 -12.71 6.73 11.47
C GLY A 119 -12.07 5.41 11.90
N ARG A 120 -12.40 4.29 11.26
CA ARG A 120 -11.75 2.99 11.52
C ARG A 120 -10.49 2.85 10.69
N ILE A 121 -9.43 2.33 11.31
CA ILE A 121 -8.14 2.07 10.69
C ILE A 121 -7.80 0.60 10.87
N ARG A 122 -7.28 -0.01 9.81
CA ARG A 122 -6.68 -1.35 9.76
C ARG A 122 -5.20 -1.21 9.52
N SER A 123 -4.38 -2.03 10.17
CA SER A 123 -2.95 -2.12 9.90
C SER A 123 -2.53 -3.58 9.82
N PHE A 124 -1.56 -3.87 8.96
CA PHE A 124 -1.19 -5.23 8.61
C PHE A 124 0.28 -5.37 8.25
N GLY A 125 0.80 -6.58 8.39
CA GLY A 125 2.17 -6.93 8.01
C GLY A 125 2.31 -7.26 6.52
N PRO A 126 3.55 -7.57 6.07
CA PRO A 126 3.89 -7.71 4.66
C PRO A 126 3.25 -8.90 3.94
N GLU A 127 2.80 -9.93 4.67
CA GLU A 127 2.18 -11.13 4.08
C GLU A 127 0.65 -11.06 4.02
N TYR A 128 0.09 -9.86 4.22
CA TYR A 128 -1.35 -9.68 4.32
C TYR A 128 -2.00 -9.70 2.94
N ILE A 129 -3.03 -10.55 2.79
CA ILE A 129 -3.83 -10.64 1.56
C ILE A 129 -5.26 -10.25 1.90
N HIS A 130 -5.78 -9.26 1.19
CA HIS A 130 -7.15 -8.79 1.38
C HIS A 130 -7.79 -8.31 0.09
N ASP A 131 -9.12 -8.14 0.14
CA ASP A 131 -9.92 -7.44 -0.84
C ASP A 131 -10.76 -6.39 -0.11
N VAL A 132 -10.73 -5.15 -0.58
CA VAL A 132 -11.51 -4.03 -0.04
C VAL A 132 -12.61 -3.67 -1.03
N ARG A 133 -13.83 -3.55 -0.54
CA ARG A 133 -15.04 -3.36 -1.37
C ARG A 133 -15.90 -2.23 -0.84
N ASN A 134 -16.52 -1.50 -1.76
CA ASN A 134 -17.66 -0.65 -1.40
C ASN A 134 -18.96 -1.42 -1.67
N THR A 135 -19.48 -2.05 -0.64
CA THR A 135 -20.76 -2.80 -0.67
C THR A 135 -21.96 -1.94 -0.33
N SER A 136 -21.74 -0.63 -0.05
CA SER A 136 -22.82 0.32 0.28
C SER A 136 -23.38 1.00 -0.97
N GLU A 137 -24.54 1.66 -0.82
CA GLU A 137 -25.16 2.50 -1.86
C GLU A 137 -24.54 3.91 -1.95
N ALA A 138 -23.58 4.23 -1.10
CA ALA A 138 -22.96 5.55 -1.01
C ALA A 138 -21.48 5.51 -1.44
N VAL A 139 -20.96 6.66 -1.79
CA VAL A 139 -19.53 6.85 -2.06
C VAL A 139 -18.72 6.64 -0.77
N ALA A 140 -17.52 6.09 -0.91
CA ALA A 140 -16.55 6.05 0.18
C ALA A 140 -15.22 6.67 -0.26
N VAL A 141 -14.43 7.10 0.75
CA VAL A 141 -13.05 7.58 0.55
C VAL A 141 -12.17 6.96 1.64
N SER A 142 -11.01 6.48 1.24
CA SER A 142 -10.03 5.88 2.13
C SER A 142 -8.63 6.44 1.89
N VAL A 143 -7.81 6.39 2.94
CA VAL A 143 -6.37 6.71 2.90
C VAL A 143 -5.61 5.43 3.18
N HIS A 144 -4.60 5.13 2.37
CA HIS A 144 -3.77 3.93 2.48
C HIS A 144 -2.30 4.35 2.60
N ALA A 145 -1.55 3.71 3.48
CA ALA A 145 -0.12 3.94 3.66
C ALA A 145 0.64 2.63 3.61
N TYR A 146 1.79 2.61 2.93
CA TYR A 146 2.62 1.41 2.74
C TYR A 146 4.08 1.70 3.01
N SER A 147 4.80 0.74 3.62
CA SER A 147 6.23 0.83 3.88
C SER A 147 6.91 -0.55 3.72
N PRO A 148 8.00 -0.62 2.91
CA PRO A 148 8.48 0.44 2.01
C PRO A 148 7.42 0.84 0.98
N PRO A 149 7.64 1.89 0.15
CA PRO A 149 6.75 2.19 -0.97
C PRO A 149 6.53 0.95 -1.85
N LEU A 150 5.30 0.79 -2.34
CA LEU A 150 4.91 -0.38 -3.15
C LEU A 150 5.77 -0.47 -4.41
N ALA A 151 6.42 -1.61 -4.61
CA ALA A 151 7.15 -1.95 -5.83
C ALA A 151 6.33 -2.83 -6.76
N GLU A 152 5.56 -3.75 -6.17
CA GLU A 152 4.71 -4.70 -6.88
C GLU A 152 3.48 -5.06 -6.05
N MET A 153 2.49 -5.67 -6.70
CA MET A 153 1.26 -6.16 -6.09
C MET A 153 0.85 -7.45 -6.78
N THR A 154 0.67 -8.53 -6.04
CA THR A 154 0.19 -9.80 -6.60
C THR A 154 -1.32 -9.89 -6.45
N ARG A 155 -2.01 -10.27 -7.52
CA ARG A 155 -3.45 -10.53 -7.56
C ARG A 155 -3.73 -12.00 -7.27
N TYR A 156 -4.85 -12.25 -6.62
CA TYR A 156 -5.32 -13.59 -6.29
C TYR A 156 -6.81 -13.75 -6.60
N ASP A 157 -7.23 -14.99 -6.82
CA ASP A 157 -8.64 -15.36 -6.92
C ASP A 157 -8.95 -16.55 -6.01
N MET A 158 -10.22 -16.68 -5.63
CA MET A 158 -10.72 -17.81 -4.85
C MET A 158 -11.24 -18.89 -5.81
N ILE A 159 -10.39 -19.87 -6.11
CA ILE A 159 -10.74 -21.01 -6.98
C ILE A 159 -10.95 -22.24 -6.09
N GLU A 160 -12.15 -22.84 -6.15
CA GLU A 160 -12.54 -24.01 -5.36
C GLU A 160 -12.24 -23.89 -3.86
N GLY A 161 -12.44 -22.69 -3.30
CA GLY A 161 -12.18 -22.41 -1.89
C GLY A 161 -10.70 -22.30 -1.50
N SER A 162 -9.82 -22.16 -2.50
CA SER A 162 -8.38 -21.94 -2.30
C SER A 162 -7.95 -20.62 -2.95
N LEU A 163 -7.10 -19.90 -2.25
CA LEU A 163 -6.50 -18.66 -2.77
C LEU A 163 -5.45 -19.01 -3.82
N THR A 164 -5.71 -18.64 -5.07
CA THR A 164 -4.86 -18.94 -6.22
C THR A 164 -4.22 -17.66 -6.73
N ARG A 165 -2.89 -17.65 -6.85
CA ARG A 165 -2.14 -16.54 -7.43
C ARG A 165 -2.47 -16.41 -8.92
N LEU A 166 -2.77 -15.20 -9.36
CA LEU A 166 -3.02 -14.86 -10.75
C LEU A 166 -1.79 -14.22 -11.39
N ASP A 167 -1.61 -12.94 -11.16
CA ASP A 167 -0.60 -12.12 -11.81
C ASP A 167 0.06 -11.17 -10.79
N THR A 168 1.23 -10.63 -11.16
CA THR A 168 1.93 -9.62 -10.38
C THR A 168 2.08 -8.36 -11.23
N GLU A 169 1.58 -7.26 -10.72
CA GLU A 169 1.61 -5.95 -11.33
C GLU A 169 2.75 -5.13 -10.70
N GLU A 170 3.58 -4.49 -11.54
CA GLU A 170 4.61 -3.56 -11.06
C GLU A 170 4.01 -2.19 -10.70
N ALA A 171 4.72 -1.42 -9.89
CA ALA A 171 4.32 -0.06 -9.53
C ALA A 171 4.04 0.80 -10.76
N GLY A 172 2.86 1.44 -10.79
CA GLY A 172 2.39 2.27 -11.91
C GLY A 172 1.52 1.56 -12.93
N GLN A 173 1.24 0.27 -12.74
CA GLN A 173 0.31 -0.50 -13.59
C GLN A 173 -1.07 -0.70 -12.96
N TRP A 174 -1.27 -0.35 -11.70
CA TRP A 174 -2.55 -0.45 -10.97
C TRP A 174 -3.33 0.85 -10.90
#